data_8fb51263324137676a807dcfd22cca4c
#
_entry.id   8fb51263324137676a807dcfd22cca4c
#
_cell.length_a   1.000
_cell.length_b   1.000
_cell.length_c   1.000
_cell.angle_alpha   90.00
_cell.angle_beta   90.00
_cell.angle_gamma   90.00
#
_symmetry.space_group_name_H-M   'P 1'
#
loop_
_entity.id
_entity.type
_entity.pdbx_description
1 polymer ?
#
loop_
_entity_poly.entity_id
_entity_poly.type
_entity_poly.pdbx_seq_one_letter_code
_entity_poly.pdbx_strand_id
1 'polypeptide(L)'
;MIPIVVFTPLARNAVAKYGKKELATFGSLVSIVAGLGLFIITPNNTGLDLIIYIICQLFYSLGLGIYSTVSWAMMGDAIDYNEWKTGKREEGTVYSLHSFFRKLAQGIGPSLILIIMVAFGYVGENEGNQLWAVAVNMRYIVAATFLFSALLQYIGLGIIYNLDKKTLANMNRALGREE
;
A
#
# COMPACT_ATOMS: atom_id res chain seq x y z
N MET A 1 9.76 6.80 -4.55
CA MET A 1 10.05 6.21 -5.89
C MET A 1 11.27 5.27 -5.89
N ILE A 2 12.39 5.60 -5.23
CA ILE A 2 13.61 4.76 -5.20
C ILE A 2 13.35 3.30 -4.76
N PRO A 3 12.58 3.00 -3.68
CA PRO A 3 12.35 1.62 -3.26
C PRO A 3 11.66 0.75 -4.31
N ILE A 4 10.74 1.33 -5.10
CA ILE A 4 10.03 0.60 -6.16
C ILE A 4 11.01 0.19 -7.26
N VAL A 5 11.87 1.11 -7.69
CA VAL A 5 12.86 0.85 -8.76
C VAL A 5 13.84 -0.26 -8.37
N VAL A 6 14.28 -0.26 -7.10
CA VAL A 6 15.20 -1.28 -6.58
C VAL A 6 14.51 -2.64 -6.42
N PHE A 7 13.25 -2.65 -5.99
CA PHE A 7 12.53 -3.89 -5.73
C PHE A 7 11.98 -4.56 -6.99
N THR A 8 11.63 -3.82 -8.03
CA THR A 8 11.03 -4.36 -9.27
C THR A 8 11.83 -5.51 -9.90
N PRO A 9 13.16 -5.43 -10.07
CA PRO A 9 13.94 -6.54 -10.62
C PRO A 9 13.95 -7.79 -9.73
N LEU A 10 13.85 -7.60 -8.41
CA LEU A 10 13.86 -8.68 -7.43
C LEU A 10 12.47 -9.33 -7.28
N ALA A 11 11.41 -8.59 -7.64
CA ALA A 11 10.03 -9.00 -7.47
C ALA A 11 9.71 -10.31 -8.21
N ARG A 12 10.23 -10.51 -9.42
CA ARG A 12 9.97 -11.70 -10.23
C ARG A 12 10.40 -12.97 -9.49
N ASN A 13 11.61 -13.01 -8.96
CA ASN A 13 12.14 -14.16 -8.23
C ASN A 13 11.41 -14.36 -6.89
N ALA A 14 11.09 -13.27 -6.19
CA ALA A 14 10.36 -13.32 -4.94
C ALA A 14 8.91 -13.82 -5.15
N VAL A 15 8.22 -13.36 -6.18
CA VAL A 15 6.87 -13.81 -6.55
C VAL A 15 6.87 -15.29 -6.92
N ALA A 16 7.84 -15.76 -7.71
CA ALA A 16 7.94 -17.17 -8.08
C ALA A 16 8.14 -18.07 -6.84
N LYS A 17 8.92 -17.61 -5.86
CA LYS A 17 9.22 -18.37 -4.65
C LYS A 17 8.09 -18.35 -3.64
N TYR A 18 7.57 -17.18 -3.30
CA TYR A 18 6.64 -16.97 -2.17
C TYR A 18 5.18 -16.85 -2.60
N GLY A 19 4.89 -16.42 -3.81
CA GLY A 19 3.55 -16.09 -4.28
C GLY A 19 3.26 -14.58 -4.23
N LYS A 20 2.27 -14.14 -5.03
CA LYS A 20 1.91 -12.71 -5.14
C LYS A 20 1.21 -12.20 -3.87
N LYS A 21 0.24 -12.97 -3.36
CA LYS A 21 -0.52 -12.67 -2.16
C LYS A 21 0.40 -12.55 -0.94
N GLU A 22 1.20 -13.56 -0.71
CA GLU A 22 2.09 -13.68 0.44
C GLU A 22 3.11 -12.54 0.46
N LEU A 23 3.68 -12.22 -0.71
CA LEU A 23 4.64 -11.14 -0.85
C LEU A 23 4.01 -9.76 -0.59
N ALA A 24 2.82 -9.52 -1.14
CA ALA A 24 2.08 -8.28 -0.92
C ALA A 24 1.64 -8.12 0.54
N THR A 25 1.19 -9.21 1.18
CA THR A 25 0.83 -9.23 2.61
C THR A 25 2.05 -8.96 3.49
N PHE A 26 3.21 -9.54 3.16
CA PHE A 26 4.46 -9.24 3.85
C PHE A 26 4.84 -7.76 3.72
N GLY A 27 4.72 -7.18 2.53
CA GLY A 27 4.94 -5.74 2.31
C GLY A 27 4.04 -4.87 3.21
N SER A 28 2.75 -5.23 3.34
CA SER A 28 1.84 -4.51 4.22
C SER A 28 2.21 -4.62 5.70
N LEU A 29 2.73 -5.77 6.17
CA LEU A 29 3.25 -5.93 7.52
C LEU A 29 4.46 -5.03 7.78
N VAL A 30 5.39 -4.94 6.84
CA VAL A 30 6.54 -4.02 6.93
C VAL A 30 6.04 -2.57 7.05
N SER A 31 5.03 -2.18 6.28
CA SER A 31 4.42 -0.84 6.35
C SER A 31 3.72 -0.60 7.68
N ILE A 32 3.05 -1.61 8.26
CA ILE A 32 2.41 -1.51 9.59
C ILE A 32 3.46 -1.26 10.67
N VAL A 33 4.54 -2.04 10.69
CA VAL A 33 5.62 -1.88 11.68
C VAL A 33 6.26 -0.50 11.57
N ALA A 34 6.52 -0.03 10.36
CA ALA A 34 7.06 1.30 10.13
C ALA A 34 6.09 2.42 10.55
N GLY A 35 4.79 2.28 10.25
CA GLY A 35 3.75 3.20 10.67
C GLY A 35 3.60 3.27 12.19
N LEU A 36 3.65 2.13 12.89
CA LEU A 36 3.68 2.07 14.35
C LEU A 36 4.93 2.77 14.91
N GLY A 37 6.10 2.57 14.31
CA GLY A 37 7.32 3.27 14.69
C GLY A 37 7.17 4.79 14.63
N LEU A 38 6.60 5.31 13.53
CA LEU A 38 6.32 6.75 13.39
C LEU A 38 5.32 7.27 14.42
N PHE A 39 4.36 6.45 14.85
CA PHE A 39 3.33 6.85 15.81
C PHE A 39 3.84 6.84 17.26
N ILE A 40 4.64 5.84 17.64
CA ILE A 40 5.12 5.66 19.02
C ILE A 40 6.25 6.63 19.35
N ILE A 41 7.11 6.95 18.39
CA ILE A 41 8.27 7.80 18.62
C ILE A 41 7.83 9.26 18.76
N THR A 42 7.95 9.79 19.95
CA THR A 42 7.63 11.20 20.24
C THR A 42 8.65 12.14 19.61
N PRO A 43 8.19 13.21 18.91
CA PRO A 43 9.09 14.18 18.32
C PRO A 43 9.75 15.06 19.40
N ASN A 44 11.07 15.09 19.43
CA ASN A 44 11.85 15.88 20.40
C ASN A 44 12.66 17.03 19.76
N ASN A 45 12.41 17.31 18.49
CA ASN A 45 13.12 18.33 17.69
C ASN A 45 14.65 18.17 17.70
N THR A 46 15.12 16.93 17.66
CA THR A 46 16.53 16.57 17.58
C THR A 46 16.90 16.03 16.20
N GLY A 47 18.18 16.10 15.82
CA GLY A 47 18.64 15.49 14.58
C GLY A 47 18.40 13.98 14.52
N LEU A 48 18.38 13.30 15.67
CA LEU A 48 18.04 11.87 15.76
C LEU A 48 16.58 11.60 15.37
N ASP A 49 15.65 12.47 15.75
CA ASP A 49 14.25 12.37 15.36
C ASP A 49 14.07 12.35 13.84
N LEU A 50 14.78 13.23 13.15
CA LEU A 50 14.73 13.30 11.68
C LEU A 50 15.26 12.00 11.07
N ILE A 51 16.37 11.46 11.58
CA ILE A 51 16.97 10.22 11.09
C ILE A 51 16.00 9.05 11.29
N ILE A 52 15.40 8.92 12.46
CA ILE A 52 14.42 7.86 12.77
C ILE A 52 13.18 8.01 11.88
N TYR A 53 12.68 9.24 11.69
CA TYR A 53 11.57 9.51 10.78
C TYR A 53 11.87 9.06 9.36
N ILE A 54 13.05 9.41 8.83
CA ILE A 54 13.49 9.01 7.49
C ILE A 54 13.59 7.48 7.37
N ILE A 55 14.15 6.81 8.38
CA ILE A 55 14.27 5.34 8.39
C ILE A 55 12.88 4.69 8.37
N CYS A 56 11.96 5.10 9.23
CA CYS A 56 10.59 4.59 9.23
C CYS A 56 9.89 4.86 7.89
N GLN A 57 10.08 6.05 7.31
CA GLN A 57 9.53 6.41 6.00
C GLN A 57 10.08 5.54 4.88
N LEU A 58 11.36 5.18 4.92
CA LEU A 58 11.97 4.26 3.96
C LEU A 58 11.36 2.86 4.06
N PHE A 59 11.22 2.32 5.27
CA PHE A 59 10.58 1.01 5.47
C PHE A 59 9.12 1.00 5.05
N TYR A 60 8.36 2.06 5.36
CA TYR A 60 6.99 2.22 4.89
C TYR A 60 6.92 2.20 3.35
N SER A 61 7.80 2.97 2.71
CA SER A 61 7.88 3.04 1.24
C SER A 61 8.32 1.72 0.61
N LEU A 62 9.18 0.94 1.28
CA LEU A 62 9.55 -0.40 0.84
C LEU A 62 8.33 -1.33 0.83
N GLY A 63 7.55 -1.34 1.91
CA GLY A 63 6.32 -2.14 2.00
C GLY A 63 5.30 -1.79 0.89
N LEU A 64 5.06 -0.49 0.66
CA LEU A 64 4.23 -0.02 -0.45
C LEU A 64 4.80 -0.40 -1.81
N GLY A 65 6.13 -0.34 -1.97
CA GLY A 65 6.81 -0.71 -3.21
C GLY A 65 6.60 -2.18 -3.58
N ILE A 66 6.67 -3.06 -2.59
CA ILE A 66 6.39 -4.49 -2.75
C ILE A 66 4.96 -4.69 -3.28
N TYR A 67 3.98 -4.11 -2.61
CA TYR A 67 2.58 -4.17 -3.04
C TYR A 67 2.37 -3.61 -4.45
N SER A 68 2.87 -2.40 -4.71
CA SER A 68 2.71 -1.73 -6.00
C SER A 68 3.23 -2.54 -7.17
N THR A 69 4.34 -3.27 -6.97
CA THR A 69 4.95 -4.10 -8.00
C THR A 69 4.09 -5.30 -8.38
N VAL A 70 3.41 -5.93 -7.41
CA VAL A 70 2.61 -7.14 -7.68
C VAL A 70 1.13 -6.86 -7.93
N SER A 71 0.62 -5.68 -7.57
CA SER A 71 -0.81 -5.36 -7.64
C SER A 71 -1.41 -5.46 -9.04
N TRP A 72 -0.64 -5.08 -10.06
CA TRP A 72 -1.07 -5.21 -11.46
C TRP A 72 -1.18 -6.68 -11.90
N ALA A 73 -0.25 -7.52 -11.47
CA ALA A 73 -0.31 -8.95 -11.74
C ALA A 73 -1.49 -9.62 -11.00
N MET A 74 -1.79 -9.17 -9.77
CA MET A 74 -2.96 -9.64 -9.01
C MET A 74 -4.29 -9.25 -9.67
N MET A 75 -4.33 -8.14 -10.38
CA MET A 75 -5.51 -7.76 -11.17
C MET A 75 -5.73 -8.72 -12.35
N GLY A 76 -4.66 -9.16 -13.02
CA GLY A 76 -4.74 -10.22 -14.03
C GLY A 76 -5.29 -11.52 -13.46
N ASP A 77 -4.82 -11.92 -12.27
CA ASP A 77 -5.33 -13.11 -11.56
C ASP A 77 -6.83 -12.99 -11.21
N ALA A 78 -7.31 -11.79 -10.89
CA ALA A 78 -8.73 -11.56 -10.63
C ALA A 78 -9.60 -11.71 -11.90
N ILE A 79 -9.08 -11.31 -13.07
CA ILE A 79 -9.73 -11.52 -14.37
C ILE A 79 -9.82 -13.02 -14.67
N ASP A 80 -8.72 -13.74 -14.51
CA ASP A 80 -8.66 -15.19 -14.74
C ASP A 80 -9.56 -15.95 -13.74
N TYR A 81 -9.65 -15.48 -12.50
CA TYR A 81 -10.57 -16.04 -11.50
C TYR A 81 -12.04 -15.83 -11.88
N ASN A 82 -12.39 -14.64 -12.38
CA ASN A 82 -13.74 -14.38 -12.88
C ASN A 82 -14.09 -15.33 -14.06
N GLU A 83 -13.18 -15.50 -15.00
CA GLU A 83 -13.34 -16.43 -16.13
C GLU A 83 -13.53 -17.88 -15.64
N TRP A 84 -12.71 -18.33 -14.69
CA TRP A 84 -12.82 -19.68 -14.12
C TRP A 84 -14.17 -19.92 -13.42
N LYS A 85 -14.71 -18.89 -12.74
CA LYS A 85 -15.98 -19.01 -12.01
C LYS A 85 -17.22 -18.83 -12.86
N THR A 86 -17.18 -17.96 -13.86
CA THR A 86 -18.37 -17.55 -14.64
C THR A 86 -18.35 -18.09 -16.08
N GLY A 87 -17.23 -18.62 -16.54
CA GLY A 87 -17.01 -18.98 -17.94
C GLY A 87 -16.88 -17.78 -18.88
N LYS A 88 -16.86 -16.55 -18.36
CA LYS A 88 -16.76 -15.32 -19.16
C LYS A 88 -15.55 -14.49 -18.74
N ARG A 89 -14.75 -14.11 -19.71
CA ARG A 89 -13.59 -13.25 -19.49
C ARG A 89 -14.00 -11.76 -19.61
N GLU A 90 -14.17 -11.10 -18.49
CA GLU A 90 -14.64 -9.71 -18.44
C GLU A 90 -13.52 -8.75 -18.03
N GLU A 91 -12.48 -8.62 -18.87
CA GLU A 91 -11.34 -7.73 -18.59
C GLU A 91 -11.75 -6.29 -18.40
N GLY A 92 -12.62 -5.77 -19.29
CA GLY A 92 -13.06 -4.38 -19.26
C GLY A 92 -13.76 -4.01 -17.96
N THR A 93 -14.59 -4.89 -17.42
CA THR A 93 -15.30 -4.67 -16.15
C THR A 93 -14.33 -4.59 -14.97
N VAL A 94 -13.38 -5.53 -14.87
CA VAL A 94 -12.40 -5.56 -13.79
C VAL A 94 -11.47 -4.34 -13.85
N TYR A 95 -10.96 -3.99 -15.05
CA TYR A 95 -10.11 -2.81 -15.24
C TYR A 95 -10.83 -1.50 -14.96
N SER A 96 -12.08 -1.35 -15.41
CA SER A 96 -12.86 -0.12 -15.19
C SER A 96 -13.15 0.09 -13.71
N LEU A 97 -13.54 -0.97 -12.98
CA LEU A 97 -13.82 -0.91 -11.56
C LEU A 97 -12.56 -0.57 -10.74
N HIS A 98 -11.44 -1.25 -11.04
CA HIS A 98 -10.15 -0.96 -10.41
C HIS A 98 -9.72 0.50 -10.64
N SER A 99 -9.82 0.97 -11.90
CA SER A 99 -9.44 2.33 -12.28
C SER A 99 -10.34 3.38 -11.64
N PHE A 100 -11.63 3.12 -11.54
CA PHE A 100 -12.59 3.99 -10.87
C PHE A 100 -12.24 4.17 -9.40
N PHE A 101 -12.10 3.09 -8.64
CA PHE A 101 -11.77 3.17 -7.22
C PHE A 101 -10.39 3.78 -6.96
N ARG A 102 -9.41 3.47 -7.83
CA ARG A 102 -8.08 4.07 -7.74
C ARG A 102 -8.13 5.59 -7.92
N LYS A 103 -8.83 6.09 -8.94
CA LYS A 103 -8.97 7.53 -9.18
C LYS A 103 -9.77 8.21 -8.07
N LEU A 104 -10.84 7.56 -7.60
CA LEU A 104 -11.63 8.05 -6.48
C LEU A 104 -10.76 8.22 -5.21
N ALA A 105 -9.97 7.20 -4.87
CA ALA A 105 -9.06 7.26 -3.73
C ALA A 105 -7.98 8.34 -3.89
N GLN A 106 -7.43 8.52 -5.10
CA GLN A 106 -6.43 9.55 -5.39
C GLN A 106 -7.00 10.98 -5.30
N GLY A 107 -8.28 11.18 -5.58
CA GLY A 107 -8.94 12.47 -5.42
C GLY A 107 -9.36 12.75 -3.98
N ILE A 108 -10.04 11.80 -3.36
CA ILE A 108 -10.61 11.99 -2.01
C ILE A 108 -9.52 11.92 -0.93
N GLY A 109 -8.57 10.99 -1.03
CA GLY A 109 -7.58 10.75 0.02
C GLY A 109 -6.78 11.99 0.43
N PRO A 110 -6.06 12.64 -0.49
CA PRO A 110 -5.30 13.85 -0.17
C PRO A 110 -6.18 14.99 0.37
N SER A 111 -7.39 15.15 -0.18
CA SER A 111 -8.33 16.19 0.26
C SER A 111 -8.79 15.98 1.70
N LEU A 112 -9.11 14.74 2.09
CA LEU A 112 -9.49 14.42 3.47
C LEU A 112 -8.34 14.68 4.45
N ILE A 113 -7.11 14.29 4.09
CA ILE A 113 -5.94 14.52 4.93
C ILE A 113 -5.69 16.01 5.11
N LEU A 114 -5.81 16.82 4.05
CA LEU A 114 -5.65 18.26 4.12
C LEU A 114 -6.72 18.90 5.02
N ILE A 115 -7.98 18.50 4.91
CA ILE A 115 -9.06 18.97 5.78
C ILE A 115 -8.74 18.65 7.25
N ILE A 116 -8.29 17.43 7.55
CA ILE A 116 -7.88 17.05 8.89
C ILE A 116 -6.71 17.92 9.36
N MET A 117 -5.66 18.12 8.56
CA MET A 117 -4.51 18.97 8.91
C MET A 117 -4.94 20.40 9.23
N VAL A 118 -5.82 21.00 8.43
CA VAL A 118 -6.36 22.35 8.68
C VAL A 118 -7.14 22.39 9.99
N ALA A 119 -7.97 21.38 10.28
CA ALA A 119 -8.70 21.29 11.54
C ALA A 119 -7.78 21.21 12.77
N PHE A 120 -6.55 20.71 12.60
CA PHE A 120 -5.50 20.66 13.65
C PHE A 120 -4.52 21.84 13.58
N GLY A 121 -4.88 22.92 12.89
CA GLY A 121 -4.17 24.20 12.92
C GLY A 121 -3.13 24.40 11.81
N TYR A 122 -3.09 23.56 10.80
CA TYR A 122 -2.23 23.79 9.64
C TYR A 122 -2.66 25.03 8.87
N VAL A 123 -1.72 25.94 8.62
CA VAL A 123 -1.92 27.16 7.83
C VAL A 123 -1.01 27.09 6.61
N GLY A 124 -1.60 26.99 5.42
CA GLY A 124 -0.85 26.83 4.16
C GLY A 124 0.11 27.97 3.86
N GLU A 125 -0.25 29.21 4.22
CA GLU A 125 0.57 30.41 4.01
C GLU A 125 1.89 30.39 4.82
N ASN A 126 1.92 29.65 5.93
CA ASN A 126 3.13 29.52 6.76
C ASN A 126 4.14 28.51 6.19
N GLU A 127 3.80 27.76 5.14
CA GLU A 127 4.65 26.74 4.53
C GLU A 127 5.36 25.84 5.58
N GLY A 128 6.70 25.85 5.61
CA GLY A 128 7.53 25.12 6.58
C GLY A 128 7.63 25.76 7.97
N ASN A 129 7.11 27.00 8.17
CA ASN A 129 7.21 27.76 9.43
C ASN A 129 5.97 27.58 10.30
N GLN A 130 5.49 26.37 10.46
CA GLN A 130 4.37 26.05 11.34
C GLN A 130 4.78 26.15 12.82
N LEU A 131 3.83 26.48 13.68
CA LEU A 131 4.04 26.37 15.13
C LEU A 131 4.44 24.93 15.50
N TRP A 132 5.35 24.76 16.46
CA TRP A 132 5.82 23.43 16.87
C TRP A 132 4.68 22.47 17.21
N ALA A 133 3.69 22.92 17.97
CA ALA A 133 2.52 22.10 18.30
C ALA A 133 1.75 21.63 17.06
N VAL A 134 1.62 22.49 16.04
CA VAL A 134 0.97 22.14 14.77
C VAL A 134 1.83 21.13 13.99
N ALA A 135 3.14 21.32 13.92
CA ALA A 135 4.06 20.38 13.28
C ALA A 135 4.01 18.98 13.91
N VAL A 136 3.91 18.92 15.25
CA VAL A 136 3.72 17.66 15.99
C VAL A 136 2.38 17.00 15.61
N ASN A 137 1.28 17.76 15.58
CA ASN A 137 -0.02 17.24 15.15
C ASN A 137 0.03 16.70 13.73
N MET A 138 0.63 17.43 12.80
CA MET A 138 0.80 16.99 11.41
C MET A 138 1.56 15.66 11.32
N ARG A 139 2.63 15.50 12.10
CA ARG A 139 3.38 14.24 12.16
C ARG A 139 2.50 13.08 12.61
N TYR A 140 1.69 13.25 13.66
CA TYR A 140 0.77 12.22 14.13
C TYR A 140 -0.34 11.91 13.12
N ILE A 141 -0.87 12.91 12.42
CA ILE A 141 -1.86 12.72 11.36
C ILE A 141 -1.26 11.87 10.23
N VAL A 142 -0.04 12.16 9.80
CA VAL A 142 0.66 11.38 8.78
C VAL A 142 0.91 9.96 9.26
N ALA A 143 1.42 9.77 10.48
CA ALA A 143 1.67 8.45 11.06
C ALA A 143 0.38 7.62 11.19
N ALA A 144 -0.72 8.23 11.66
CA ALA A 144 -2.02 7.59 11.73
C ALA A 144 -2.56 7.18 10.36
N THR A 145 -2.40 8.05 9.36
CA THR A 145 -2.80 7.77 7.97
C THR A 145 -2.01 6.60 7.39
N PHE A 146 -0.71 6.56 7.61
CA PHE A 146 0.15 5.47 7.16
C PHE A 146 -0.23 4.15 7.83
N LEU A 147 -0.43 4.16 9.13
CA LEU A 147 -0.85 2.97 9.87
C LEU A 147 -2.22 2.48 9.40
N PHE A 148 -3.19 3.38 9.27
CA PHE A 148 -4.53 3.05 8.82
C PHE A 148 -4.54 2.46 7.41
N SER A 149 -3.81 3.09 6.46
CA SER A 149 -3.71 2.59 5.09
C SER A 149 -3.03 1.22 5.02
N ALA A 150 -1.96 1.00 5.79
CA ALA A 150 -1.27 -0.28 5.85
C ALA A 150 -2.13 -1.39 6.46
N LEU A 151 -2.93 -1.07 7.48
CA LEU A 151 -3.91 -2.00 8.08
C LEU A 151 -5.01 -2.38 7.09
N LEU A 152 -5.60 -1.41 6.38
CA LEU A 152 -6.60 -1.68 5.34
C LEU A 152 -6.00 -2.55 4.22
N GLN A 153 -4.77 -2.27 3.81
CA GLN A 153 -4.06 -3.07 2.83
C GLN A 153 -3.84 -4.51 3.31
N TYR A 154 -3.42 -4.69 4.56
CA TYR A 154 -3.25 -6.01 5.16
C TYR A 154 -4.57 -6.78 5.24
N ILE A 155 -5.66 -6.15 5.65
CA ILE A 155 -7.00 -6.76 5.68
C ILE A 155 -7.43 -7.16 4.27
N GLY A 156 -7.28 -6.27 3.29
CA GLY A 156 -7.63 -6.54 1.90
C GLY A 156 -6.88 -7.71 1.31
N LEU A 157 -5.56 -7.77 1.52
CA LEU A 157 -4.68 -8.79 0.93
C LEU A 157 -4.67 -10.09 1.73
N GLY A 158 -4.57 -10.00 3.06
CA GLY A 158 -4.43 -11.17 3.92
C GLY A 158 -5.73 -11.90 4.17
N ILE A 159 -6.84 -11.17 4.33
CA ILE A 159 -8.13 -11.72 4.74
C ILE A 159 -9.10 -11.83 3.56
N ILE A 160 -9.28 -10.75 2.77
CA ILE A 160 -10.32 -10.71 1.72
C ILE A 160 -9.84 -11.39 0.44
N TYR A 161 -8.60 -11.17 0.03
CA TYR A 161 -8.06 -11.73 -1.19
C TYR A 161 -7.74 -13.23 -1.05
N ASN A 162 -8.49 -14.09 -1.76
CA ASN A 162 -8.44 -15.56 -1.60
C ASN A 162 -7.57 -16.29 -2.62
N LEU A 163 -6.90 -15.56 -3.55
CA LEU A 163 -6.09 -16.17 -4.59
C LEU A 163 -4.66 -16.43 -4.09
N ASP A 164 -4.49 -17.47 -3.31
CA ASP A 164 -3.19 -17.97 -2.90
C ASP A 164 -2.51 -18.77 -4.03
N LYS A 165 -1.22 -19.11 -3.86
CA LYS A 165 -0.44 -19.83 -4.85
C LYS A 165 -1.09 -21.17 -5.28
N LYS A 166 -1.77 -21.87 -4.35
CA LYS A 166 -2.43 -23.15 -4.65
C LYS A 166 -3.69 -22.93 -5.48
N THR A 167 -4.51 -21.94 -5.12
CA THR A 167 -5.71 -21.60 -5.87
C THR A 167 -5.39 -21.15 -7.28
N LEU A 168 -4.33 -20.32 -7.44
CA LEU A 168 -3.85 -19.89 -8.76
C LEU A 168 -3.39 -21.09 -9.62
N ALA A 169 -2.65 -22.03 -9.05
CA ALA A 169 -2.21 -23.23 -9.77
C ALA A 169 -3.40 -24.09 -10.24
N ASN A 170 -4.41 -24.29 -9.38
CA ASN A 170 -5.62 -25.03 -9.74
C ASN A 170 -6.44 -24.32 -10.83
N MET A 171 -6.55 -23.00 -10.73
CA MET A 171 -7.22 -22.16 -11.72
C MET A 171 -6.53 -22.24 -13.09
N ASN A 172 -5.21 -22.09 -13.13
CA ASN A 172 -4.44 -22.16 -14.36
C ASN A 172 -4.57 -23.53 -15.05
N ARG A 173 -4.55 -24.63 -14.28
CA ARG A 173 -4.83 -25.98 -14.80
C ARG A 173 -6.22 -26.07 -15.42
N ALA A 174 -7.23 -25.60 -14.72
CA ALA A 174 -8.62 -25.64 -15.19
C ALA A 174 -8.84 -24.80 -16.45
N LEU A 175 -8.08 -23.70 -16.62
CA LEU A 175 -8.13 -22.84 -17.81
C LEU A 175 -7.18 -23.28 -18.93
N GLY A 176 -6.43 -24.38 -18.76
CA GLY A 176 -5.46 -24.87 -19.75
C GLY A 176 -4.26 -23.94 -19.95
N ARG A 177 -3.86 -23.16 -18.92
CA ARG A 177 -2.77 -22.18 -18.93
C ARG A 177 -1.61 -22.64 -18.04
N GLU A 178 -1.24 -23.91 -18.14
CA GLU A 178 -0.03 -24.41 -17.46
C GLU A 178 1.22 -23.82 -18.11
N GLU A 179 2.07 -23.16 -17.31
CA GLU A 179 3.47 -22.86 -17.65
C GLU A 179 4.37 -24.00 -17.18
#